data_f39657e1436c6da4ec90938473aff606
#
_entry.id   f39657e1436c6da4ec90938473aff606
#
_cell.length_a   1.000
_cell.length_b   1.000
_cell.length_c   1.000
_cell.angle_alpha   90.00
_cell.angle_beta   90.00
_cell.angle_gamma   90.00
#
_symmetry.space_group_name_H-M   'P 1'
#
loop_
_entity.id
_entity.type
_entity.pdbx_description
1 polymer ?
#
loop_
_entity_poly.entity_id
_entity_poly.type
_entity_poly.pdbx_seq_one_letter_code
_entity_poly.pdbx_strand_id
1 'polypeptide(L)'
;MNPAMINKIKKMQRDMLEAQKKLEQSIFTGTAGGGMVKVEATGDKRIVNIEIDSDVLNPEDKEMIQDTIVAAINDVMRKIDEETQDVMGAFTGGMPGFF
;
A
#
# COMPACT_ATOMS: atom_id res chain seq x y z
N MET A 1 -15.07 19.62 28.97
CA MET A 1 -15.08 18.25 28.40
C MET A 1 -14.93 17.26 29.56
N ASN A 2 -15.78 16.25 29.63
CA ASN A 2 -15.72 15.31 30.76
C ASN A 2 -14.55 14.32 30.59
N PRO A 3 -14.09 13.70 31.69
CA PRO A 3 -12.95 12.75 31.63
C PRO A 3 -13.19 11.53 30.73
N ALA A 4 -14.43 11.05 30.66
CA ALA A 4 -14.77 9.90 29.81
C ALA A 4 -14.59 10.22 28.33
N MET A 5 -14.97 11.42 27.90
CA MET A 5 -14.80 11.88 26.53
C MET A 5 -13.32 12.07 26.17
N ILE A 6 -12.55 12.62 27.08
CA ILE A 6 -11.10 12.80 26.91
C ILE A 6 -10.43 11.43 26.74
N ASN A 7 -10.78 10.45 27.57
CA ASN A 7 -10.24 9.10 27.49
C ASN A 7 -10.60 8.40 26.18
N LYS A 8 -11.82 8.63 25.68
CA LYS A 8 -12.28 8.08 24.41
C LYS A 8 -11.47 8.65 23.23
N ILE A 9 -11.19 9.96 23.25
CA ILE A 9 -10.38 10.61 22.21
C ILE A 9 -8.95 10.07 22.24
N LYS A 10 -8.35 9.95 23.42
CA LYS A 10 -7.00 9.38 23.58
C LYS A 10 -6.91 7.96 23.06
N LYS A 11 -7.94 7.14 23.34
CA LYS A 11 -7.99 5.78 22.83
C LYS A 11 -8.07 5.75 21.31
N MET A 12 -8.88 6.59 20.70
CA MET A 12 -8.99 6.71 19.25
C MET A 12 -7.66 7.08 18.62
N GLN A 13 -6.95 8.07 19.19
CA GLN A 13 -5.65 8.49 18.69
C GLN A 13 -4.63 7.35 18.76
N ARG A 14 -4.60 6.62 19.86
CA ARG A 14 -3.72 5.47 20.03
C ARG A 14 -4.03 4.37 19.01
N ASP A 15 -5.31 4.04 18.86
CA ASP A 15 -5.74 3.00 17.92
C ASP A 15 -5.39 3.39 16.48
N MET A 16 -5.53 4.67 16.13
CA MET A 16 -5.17 5.17 14.81
C MET A 16 -3.66 5.05 14.56
N LEU A 17 -2.83 5.42 15.54
CA LEU A 17 -1.37 5.30 15.42
C LEU A 17 -0.93 3.84 15.29
N GLU A 18 -1.56 2.94 16.03
CA GLU A 18 -1.27 1.51 15.94
C GLU A 18 -1.67 0.96 14.57
N ALA A 19 -2.83 1.36 14.05
CA ALA A 19 -3.29 0.94 12.73
C ALA A 19 -2.37 1.46 11.62
N GLN A 20 -1.92 2.71 11.72
CA GLN A 20 -0.99 3.31 10.78
C GLN A 20 0.35 2.58 10.80
N LYS A 21 0.88 2.29 11.97
CA LYS A 21 2.15 1.57 12.13
C LYS A 21 2.07 0.16 11.55
N LYS A 22 0.98 -0.54 11.80
CA LYS A 22 0.73 -1.87 11.24
C LYS A 22 0.67 -1.83 9.72
N LEU A 23 -0.01 -0.82 9.16
CA LEU A 23 -0.11 -0.62 7.72
C LEU A 23 1.27 -0.39 7.10
N GLU A 24 2.07 0.49 7.70
CA GLU A 24 3.42 0.82 7.21
C GLU A 24 4.36 -0.38 7.19
N GLN A 25 4.16 -1.34 8.09
CA GLN A 25 4.98 -2.55 8.20
C GLN A 25 4.43 -3.71 7.37
N SER A 26 3.22 -3.62 6.86
CA SER A 26 2.59 -4.67 6.06
C SER A 26 3.20 -4.73 4.68
N ILE A 27 3.23 -5.95 4.11
CA ILE A 27 3.74 -6.19 2.75
C ILE A 27 2.57 -6.24 1.79
N PHE A 28 2.67 -5.47 0.72
CA PHE A 28 1.71 -5.43 -0.37
C PHE A 28 2.36 -5.99 -1.62
N THR A 29 1.58 -6.59 -2.48
CA THR A 29 2.05 -7.20 -3.72
C THR A 29 1.34 -6.58 -4.91
N GLY A 30 2.12 -6.14 -5.90
CA GLY A 30 1.62 -5.71 -7.20
C GLY A 30 2.15 -6.63 -8.29
N THR A 31 1.36 -6.82 -9.33
CA THR A 31 1.74 -7.67 -10.47
C THR A 31 1.37 -6.99 -11.78
N ALA A 32 2.06 -7.39 -12.84
CA ALA A 32 1.74 -6.98 -14.20
C ALA A 32 2.19 -8.04 -15.21
N GLY A 33 1.65 -7.97 -16.41
CA GLY A 33 2.01 -8.89 -17.48
C GLY A 33 1.59 -10.33 -17.19
N GLY A 34 0.41 -10.53 -16.59
CA GLY A 34 -0.06 -11.88 -16.28
C GLY A 34 0.76 -12.59 -15.20
N GLY A 35 1.38 -11.83 -14.30
CA GLY A 35 2.25 -12.37 -13.27
C GLY A 35 3.72 -12.46 -13.66
N MET A 36 4.08 -11.96 -14.84
CA MET A 36 5.46 -11.94 -15.34
C MET A 36 6.39 -11.14 -14.40
N VAL A 37 5.88 -10.05 -13.84
CA VAL A 37 6.58 -9.22 -12.86
C VAL A 37 5.72 -9.10 -11.61
N LYS A 38 6.36 -9.31 -10.47
CA LYS A 38 5.74 -9.19 -9.15
C LYS A 38 6.60 -8.26 -8.31
N VAL A 39 5.98 -7.24 -7.72
CA VAL A 39 6.65 -6.26 -6.86
C VAL A 39 6.07 -6.34 -5.47
N GLU A 40 6.94 -6.36 -4.47
CA GLU A 40 6.53 -6.30 -3.07
C GLU A 40 7.01 -4.98 -2.47
N ALA A 41 6.12 -4.31 -1.73
CA ALA A 41 6.42 -3.05 -1.07
C ALA A 41 5.75 -3.00 0.29
N THR A 42 6.34 -2.25 1.20
CA THR A 42 5.74 -1.97 2.50
C THR A 42 4.69 -0.86 2.39
N GLY A 43 3.83 -0.75 3.39
CA GLY A 43 2.76 0.25 3.39
C GLY A 43 3.26 1.69 3.41
N ASP A 44 4.53 1.92 3.76
CA ASP A 44 5.19 3.22 3.63
C ASP A 44 5.78 3.45 2.23
N LYS A 45 5.37 2.63 1.27
CA LYS A 45 5.75 2.74 -0.15
C LYS A 45 7.24 2.51 -0.42
N ARG A 46 7.86 1.65 0.36
CA ARG A 46 9.23 1.22 0.11
C ARG A 46 9.20 -0.14 -0.60
N ILE A 47 9.77 -0.20 -1.79
CA ILE A 47 9.89 -1.45 -2.54
C ILE A 47 10.95 -2.32 -1.88
N VAL A 48 10.58 -3.56 -1.55
CA VAL A 48 11.49 -4.49 -0.87
C VAL A 48 11.88 -5.68 -1.74
N ASN A 49 11.14 -5.98 -2.79
CA ASN A 49 11.48 -7.08 -3.69
C ASN A 49 10.83 -6.92 -5.06
N ILE A 50 11.53 -7.35 -6.10
CA ILE A 50 10.99 -7.44 -7.46
C ILE A 50 11.37 -8.83 -7.98
N GLU A 51 10.36 -9.60 -8.41
CA GLU A 51 10.54 -10.88 -9.06
C GLU A 51 10.16 -10.77 -10.53
N ILE A 52 11.02 -11.24 -11.40
CA ILE A 52 10.79 -11.27 -12.85
C ILE A 52 10.89 -12.71 -13.30
N ASP A 53 9.89 -13.18 -14.05
CA ASP A 53 9.92 -14.52 -14.62
C ASP A 53 11.13 -14.64 -15.56
N SER A 54 12.00 -15.62 -15.29
CA SER A 54 13.23 -15.82 -16.06
C SER A 54 12.95 -16.13 -17.53
N ASP A 55 11.81 -16.73 -17.85
CA ASP A 55 11.45 -17.10 -19.20
C ASP A 55 11.21 -15.90 -20.10
N VAL A 56 10.99 -14.70 -19.54
CA VAL A 56 10.75 -13.48 -20.31
C VAL A 56 11.99 -12.59 -20.42
N LEU A 57 13.10 -13.00 -19.81
CA LEU A 57 14.35 -12.20 -19.78
C LEU A 57 15.15 -12.38 -21.08
N ASN A 58 14.66 -11.77 -22.15
CA ASN A 58 15.36 -11.70 -23.41
C ASN A 58 15.76 -10.25 -23.69
N PRO A 59 16.99 -9.99 -24.18
CA PRO A 59 17.42 -8.62 -24.50
C PRO A 59 16.51 -7.93 -25.51
N GLU A 60 15.90 -8.69 -26.40
CA GLU A 60 14.98 -8.18 -27.42
C GLU A 60 13.70 -7.61 -26.81
N ASP A 61 13.32 -8.07 -25.61
CA ASP A 61 12.11 -7.67 -24.90
C ASP A 61 12.35 -6.60 -23.83
N LYS A 62 13.50 -5.93 -23.90
CA LYS A 62 13.93 -4.96 -22.89
C LYS A 62 12.86 -3.91 -22.60
N GLU A 63 12.30 -3.29 -23.63
CA GLU A 63 11.30 -2.24 -23.44
C GLU A 63 10.00 -2.78 -22.81
N MET A 64 9.57 -3.95 -23.27
CA MET A 64 8.39 -4.63 -22.72
C MET A 64 8.59 -4.94 -21.24
N ILE A 65 9.76 -5.45 -20.88
CA ILE A 65 10.08 -5.77 -19.47
C ILE A 65 10.10 -4.49 -18.62
N GLN A 66 10.72 -3.42 -19.10
CA GLN A 66 10.73 -2.13 -18.41
C GLN A 66 9.32 -1.60 -18.16
N ASP A 67 8.47 -1.61 -19.17
CA ASP A 67 7.09 -1.15 -19.07
C ASP A 67 6.28 -2.02 -18.10
N THR A 68 6.53 -3.33 -18.11
CA THR A 68 5.85 -4.26 -17.20
C THR A 68 6.27 -4.04 -15.75
N ILE A 69 7.54 -3.72 -15.51
CA ILE A 69 8.02 -3.37 -14.16
C ILE A 69 7.34 -2.09 -13.66
N VAL A 70 7.25 -1.07 -14.51
CA VAL A 70 6.57 0.17 -14.16
C VAL A 70 5.10 -0.10 -13.82
N ALA A 71 4.42 -0.92 -14.61
CA ALA A 71 3.03 -1.28 -14.38
C ALA A 71 2.85 -2.03 -13.05
N ALA A 72 3.77 -2.95 -12.72
CA ALA A 72 3.71 -3.71 -11.46
C ALA A 72 3.95 -2.80 -10.24
N ILE A 73 4.88 -1.86 -10.35
CA ILE A 73 5.13 -0.87 -9.31
C ILE A 73 3.91 0.01 -9.09
N ASN A 74 3.31 0.51 -10.16
CA ASN A 74 2.10 1.32 -10.06
C ASN A 74 0.93 0.54 -9.49
N ASP A 75 0.84 -0.75 -9.77
CA ASP A 75 -0.19 -1.63 -9.20
C ASP A 75 -0.05 -1.74 -7.68
N VAL A 76 1.17 -2.00 -7.17
CA VAL A 76 1.38 -2.10 -5.72
C VAL A 76 1.15 -0.76 -5.02
N MET A 77 1.57 0.35 -5.63
CA MET A 77 1.37 1.68 -5.06
C MET A 77 -0.13 2.02 -4.95
N ARG A 78 -0.91 1.67 -5.97
CA ARG A 78 -2.37 1.84 -5.95
C ARG A 78 -3.01 1.03 -4.83
N LYS A 79 -2.59 -0.21 -4.66
CA LYS A 79 -3.10 -1.09 -3.59
C LYS A 79 -2.78 -0.54 -2.20
N ILE A 80 -1.59 0.01 -2.03
CA ILE A 80 -1.20 0.66 -0.77
C ILE A 80 -2.09 1.86 -0.50
N ASP A 81 -2.31 2.72 -1.50
CA ASP A 81 -3.15 3.91 -1.37
C ASP A 81 -4.60 3.55 -1.02
N GLU A 82 -5.16 2.53 -1.68
CA GLU A 82 -6.51 2.04 -1.40
C GLU A 82 -6.65 1.55 0.04
N GLU A 83 -5.71 0.72 0.49
CA GLU A 83 -5.74 0.19 1.85
C GLU A 83 -5.54 1.30 2.89
N THR A 84 -4.66 2.25 2.61
CA THR A 84 -4.43 3.41 3.47
C THR A 84 -5.70 4.23 3.64
N GLN A 85 -6.42 4.48 2.55
CA GLN A 85 -7.69 5.19 2.59
C GLN A 85 -8.74 4.42 3.39
N ASP A 86 -8.81 3.10 3.20
CA ASP A 86 -9.76 2.25 3.91
C ASP A 86 -9.48 2.24 5.41
N VAL A 87 -8.23 2.06 5.80
CA VAL A 87 -7.82 2.04 7.21
C VAL A 87 -8.04 3.40 7.87
N MET A 88 -7.57 4.47 7.25
CA MET A 88 -7.70 5.83 7.80
C MET A 88 -9.16 6.30 7.78
N GLY A 89 -9.92 5.92 6.77
CA GLY A 89 -11.33 6.24 6.66
C GLY A 89 -12.16 5.68 7.81
N ALA A 90 -11.75 4.54 8.38
CA ALA A 90 -12.42 3.96 9.54
C ALA A 90 -12.33 4.86 10.79
N PHE A 91 -11.29 5.68 10.89
CA PHE A 91 -11.09 6.61 12.01
C PHE A 91 -11.72 7.97 11.76
N THR A 92 -11.92 8.35 10.51
CA THR A 92 -12.55 9.62 10.15
C THR A 92 -14.05 9.48 9.90
N GLY A 93 -14.55 8.27 9.86
CA GLY A 93 -15.90 7.76 9.67
C GLY A 93 -17.00 8.77 9.36
N GLY A 94 -17.29 9.04 8.10
CA GLY A 94 -18.39 9.90 7.72
C GLY A 94 -18.10 11.38 7.79
N MET A 95 -16.85 11.82 7.79
CA MET A 95 -16.48 13.23 7.64
C MET A 95 -16.27 13.55 6.16
N PRO A 96 -17.33 13.88 5.40
CA PRO A 96 -17.21 14.16 3.98
C PRO A 96 -16.37 15.40 3.75
N GLY A 97 -15.51 15.35 2.73
CA GLY A 97 -14.64 16.47 2.39
C GLY A 97 -13.31 16.49 3.10
N PHE A 98 -13.01 15.51 3.92
CA PHE A 98 -11.73 15.38 4.62
C PHE A 98 -10.62 14.80 3.72
N PHE A 99 -11.02 14.21 2.62
CA PHE A 99 -10.11 13.62 1.64
C PHE A 99 -10.29 14.25 0.26
#